data_a9a2886815e871f5581fd2afe6f4c67f
#
_entry.id   a9a2886815e871f5581fd2afe6f4c67f
#
_cell.length_a   1.000
_cell.length_b   1.000
_cell.length_c   1.000
_cell.angle_alpha   90.00
_cell.angle_beta   90.00
_cell.angle_gamma   90.00
#
_symmetry.space_group_name_H-M   'P 1'
#
loop_
_entity.id
_entity.type
_entity.pdbx_description
1 polymer ?
#
loop_
_entity_poly.entity_id
_entity_poly.type
_entity_poly.pdbx_seq_one_letter_code
_entity_poly.pdbx_strand_id
1 'polypeptide(L)'
;MRPLVQRCLLSISVLLMSGIVYGQSFPSKEGEQVRYSAYIELPKGYVSGICILQHTGTAVNGCLFNEFGITALAFTYDLKKQKIKLLDVLPMLDKWYIRKVLKKDLLYMMNALERGESTYRNERRHITYHLNEE
;
A
#
# COMPACT_ATOMS: atom_id res chain seq x y z
N MET A 1 4.07 -14.33 14.70
CA MET A 1 5.10 -13.28 14.53
C MET A 1 6.48 -13.83 14.30
N ARG A 2 6.98 -14.68 15.22
CA ARG A 2 8.33 -15.24 15.06
C ARG A 2 8.52 -16.06 13.78
N PRO A 3 7.60 -16.99 13.41
CA PRO A 3 7.78 -17.73 12.15
C PRO A 3 7.82 -16.84 10.93
N LEU A 4 7.07 -15.74 10.97
CA LEU A 4 7.04 -14.79 9.88
C LEU A 4 8.36 -14.03 9.78
N VAL A 5 8.90 -13.59 10.91
CA VAL A 5 10.19 -12.90 10.97
C VAL A 5 11.30 -13.81 10.48
N GLN A 6 11.28 -15.07 10.90
CA GLN A 6 12.27 -16.06 10.48
C GLN A 6 12.21 -16.31 8.98
N ARG A 7 11.01 -16.39 8.42
CA ARG A 7 10.84 -16.52 6.97
C ARG A 7 11.36 -15.30 6.22
N CYS A 8 11.12 -14.11 6.77
CA CYS A 8 11.63 -12.89 6.17
C CYS A 8 13.16 -12.88 6.15
N LEU A 9 13.80 -13.32 7.22
CA LEU A 9 15.25 -13.40 7.29
C LEU A 9 15.80 -14.37 6.27
N LEU A 10 15.19 -15.54 6.14
CA LEU A 10 15.58 -16.53 5.15
C LEU A 10 15.40 -16.00 3.73
N SER A 11 14.29 -15.33 3.48
CA SER A 11 14.02 -14.72 2.18
C SER A 11 15.07 -13.67 1.84
N ILE A 12 15.44 -12.83 2.81
CA ILE A 12 16.47 -11.82 2.62
C ILE A 12 17.80 -12.45 2.26
N SER A 13 18.16 -13.53 2.94
CA SER A 13 19.40 -14.25 2.64
C SER A 13 19.42 -14.76 1.21
N VAL A 14 18.33 -15.37 0.77
CA VAL A 14 18.20 -15.88 -0.59
C VAL A 14 18.31 -14.74 -1.61
N LEU A 15 17.63 -13.63 -1.34
CA LEU A 15 17.67 -12.45 -2.21
C LEU A 15 19.07 -11.88 -2.33
N LEU A 16 19.80 -11.83 -1.23
CA LEU A 16 21.18 -11.36 -1.23
C LEU A 16 22.07 -12.27 -2.07
N MET A 17 21.85 -13.57 -2.02
CA MET A 17 22.61 -14.52 -2.81
C MET A 17 22.27 -14.45 -4.29
N SER A 18 21.02 -14.22 -4.63
CA SER A 18 20.63 -14.05 -6.03
C SER A 18 21.02 -12.70 -6.59
N GLY A 19 21.39 -11.76 -5.71
CA GLY A 19 22.06 -10.53 -6.10
C GLY A 19 21.19 -9.39 -6.52
N ILE A 20 19.85 -9.52 -6.59
CA ILE A 20 19.10 -8.40 -7.11
C ILE A 20 17.64 -8.41 -6.72
N VAL A 21 17.24 -7.37 -6.00
CA VAL A 21 15.84 -6.97 -5.95
C VAL A 21 15.79 -5.48 -6.24
N TYR A 22 15.19 -5.14 -7.35
CA TYR A 22 14.93 -3.75 -7.70
C TYR A 22 13.44 -3.52 -7.63
N GLY A 23 13.03 -2.36 -7.13
CA GLY A 23 11.65 -1.99 -6.99
C GLY A 23 11.07 -2.45 -5.67
N GLN A 24 9.78 -2.23 -5.52
CA GLN A 24 9.06 -2.51 -4.29
C GLN A 24 8.44 -3.90 -4.34
N SER A 25 8.44 -4.59 -3.20
CA SER A 25 7.73 -5.85 -3.06
C SER A 25 6.24 -5.59 -2.99
N PHE A 26 5.47 -6.52 -3.53
CA PHE A 26 4.03 -6.55 -3.38
C PHE A 26 3.67 -7.93 -2.86
N PRO A 27 2.76 -8.04 -1.87
CA PRO A 27 2.42 -9.37 -1.35
C PRO A 27 1.78 -10.22 -2.44
N SER A 28 2.38 -11.37 -2.74
CA SER A 28 1.99 -12.22 -3.86
C SER A 28 1.43 -13.57 -3.44
N LYS A 29 1.65 -13.98 -2.20
CA LYS A 29 1.19 -15.26 -1.68
C LYS A 29 0.27 -15.04 -0.50
N GLU A 30 -0.73 -15.94 -0.36
CA GLU A 30 -1.66 -15.87 0.76
C GLU A 30 -0.92 -15.83 2.09
N GLY A 31 -1.29 -14.90 2.94
CA GLY A 31 -0.68 -14.69 4.24
C GLY A 31 0.52 -13.78 4.24
N GLU A 32 1.04 -13.42 3.08
CA GLU A 32 2.18 -12.54 2.96
C GLU A 32 1.78 -11.11 3.29
N GLN A 33 2.64 -10.43 4.05
CA GLN A 33 2.39 -9.07 4.49
C GLN A 33 3.62 -8.22 4.17
N VAL A 34 3.40 -7.02 3.65
CA VAL A 34 4.47 -6.07 3.35
C VAL A 34 4.14 -4.74 4.01
N ARG A 35 5.15 -4.12 4.58
CA ARG A 35 5.03 -2.83 5.27
C ARG A 35 5.77 -1.76 4.50
N TYR A 36 5.12 -0.61 4.33
CA TYR A 36 5.66 0.51 3.57
C TYR A 36 5.64 1.79 4.40
N SER A 37 6.65 2.62 4.19
CA SER A 37 6.56 4.02 4.60
C SER A 37 5.68 4.72 3.57
N ALA A 38 4.64 5.39 4.02
CA ALA A 38 3.71 6.09 3.16
C ALA A 38 3.94 7.59 3.25
N TYR A 39 3.98 8.23 2.09
CA TYR A 39 4.12 9.68 2.01
C TYR A 39 3.24 10.17 0.86
N ILE A 40 2.29 11.03 1.17
CA ILE A 40 1.34 11.54 0.20
C ILE A 40 1.50 13.04 0.12
N GLU A 41 1.91 13.52 -1.04
CA GLU A 41 2.07 14.95 -1.30
C GLU A 41 0.77 15.52 -1.84
N LEU A 42 0.28 16.56 -1.20
CA LEU A 42 -0.93 17.27 -1.56
C LEU A 42 -0.57 18.68 -2.04
N PRO A 43 -1.48 19.39 -2.73
CA PRO A 43 -1.17 20.76 -3.18
C PRO A 43 -0.74 21.71 -2.07
N LYS A 44 -1.23 21.51 -0.84
CA LYS A 44 -0.96 22.41 0.29
C LYS A 44 -0.33 21.71 1.48
N GLY A 45 0.34 20.58 1.28
CA GLY A 45 0.96 19.90 2.38
C GLY A 45 1.24 18.45 2.06
N TYR A 46 1.38 17.66 3.11
CA TYR A 46 1.64 16.23 2.94
C TYR A 46 1.08 15.45 4.12
N VAL A 47 0.91 14.16 3.89
CA VAL A 47 0.54 13.20 4.93
C VAL A 47 1.58 12.09 4.91
N SER A 48 2.08 11.72 6.07
CA SER A 48 3.00 10.60 6.20
C SER A 48 2.45 9.56 7.18
N GLY A 49 2.87 8.33 7.01
CA GLY A 49 2.43 7.25 7.86
C GLY A 49 2.97 5.91 7.42
N ILE A 50 2.26 4.87 7.81
CA ILE A 50 2.62 3.49 7.50
C ILE A 50 1.47 2.84 6.75
N CYS A 51 1.80 2.13 5.69
CA CYS A 51 0.83 1.32 4.94
C CYS A 51 1.21 -0.14 5.06
N ILE A 52 0.26 -0.98 5.45
CA ILE A 52 0.47 -2.42 5.52
C ILE A 52 -0.46 -3.07 4.52
N LEU A 53 0.10 -3.91 3.65
CA LEU A 53 -0.64 -4.71 2.69
C LEU A 53 -0.53 -6.17 3.07
N GLN A 54 -1.64 -6.89 3.09
CA GLN A 54 -1.68 -8.32 3.40
C GLN A 54 -2.50 -9.06 2.35
N HIS A 55 -1.89 -10.10 1.80
CA HIS A 55 -2.54 -10.96 0.80
C HIS A 55 -3.43 -11.97 1.50
N THR A 56 -4.68 -12.10 1.07
CA THR A 56 -5.65 -13.01 1.69
C THR A 56 -6.02 -14.19 0.79
N GLY A 57 -5.31 -14.36 -0.33
CA GLY A 57 -5.62 -15.38 -1.32
C GLY A 57 -6.34 -14.82 -2.54
N THR A 58 -7.42 -14.09 -2.34
CA THR A 58 -8.21 -13.51 -3.43
C THR A 58 -8.09 -11.99 -3.49
N ALA A 59 -7.56 -11.39 -2.45
CA ALA A 59 -7.49 -9.94 -2.32
C ALA A 59 -6.25 -9.52 -1.55
N VAL A 60 -5.96 -8.23 -1.59
CA VAL A 60 -4.95 -7.62 -0.73
C VAL A 60 -5.66 -6.60 0.13
N ASN A 61 -5.58 -6.79 1.45
CA ASN A 61 -6.12 -5.83 2.41
C ASN A 61 -5.06 -4.80 2.71
N GLY A 62 -5.43 -3.54 2.68
CA GLY A 62 -4.52 -2.44 2.96
C GLY A 62 -5.02 -1.61 4.13
N CYS A 63 -4.09 -1.14 4.93
CA CYS A 63 -4.38 -0.25 6.04
C CYS A 63 -3.32 0.84 6.07
N LEU A 64 -3.78 2.08 6.06
CA LEU A 64 -2.92 3.25 6.16
C LEU A 64 -3.20 3.93 7.49
N PHE A 65 -2.17 4.10 8.30
CA PHE A 65 -2.31 4.79 9.58
C PHE A 65 -1.18 5.80 9.75
N ASN A 66 -1.49 6.86 10.49
CA ASN A 66 -0.54 7.94 10.71
C ASN A 66 0.48 7.55 11.79
N GLU A 67 1.42 8.45 12.07
CA GLU A 67 2.47 8.22 13.05
C GLU A 67 1.96 8.03 14.47
N PHE A 68 0.72 8.42 14.75
CA PHE A 68 0.09 8.22 16.07
C PHE A 68 -0.68 6.91 16.14
N GLY A 69 -0.65 6.09 15.10
CA GLY A 69 -1.35 4.82 15.06
C GLY A 69 -2.84 4.93 14.76
N ILE A 70 -3.30 6.11 14.35
CA ILE A 70 -4.70 6.30 13.97
C ILE A 70 -4.89 5.86 12.53
N THR A 71 -5.84 4.95 12.30
CA THR A 71 -6.15 4.48 10.96
C THR A 71 -6.81 5.61 10.17
N ALA A 72 -6.15 6.02 9.10
CA ALA A 72 -6.71 7.01 8.19
C ALA A 72 -7.59 6.34 7.14
N LEU A 73 -7.25 5.12 6.74
CA LEU A 73 -7.88 4.46 5.60
C LEU A 73 -7.64 2.96 5.70
N ALA A 74 -8.67 2.18 5.49
CA ALA A 74 -8.57 0.74 5.29
C ALA A 74 -9.32 0.37 4.02
N PHE A 75 -8.74 -0.53 3.24
CA PHE A 75 -9.32 -0.89 1.95
C PHE A 75 -9.00 -2.33 1.59
N THR A 76 -9.72 -2.85 0.60
CA THR A 76 -9.46 -4.16 0.02
C THR A 76 -9.30 -3.98 -1.49
N TYR A 77 -8.25 -4.58 -2.02
CA TYR A 77 -7.99 -4.64 -3.45
C TYR A 77 -8.30 -6.05 -3.94
N ASP A 78 -9.37 -6.19 -4.73
CA ASP A 78 -9.76 -7.46 -5.32
C ASP A 78 -8.84 -7.77 -6.50
N LEU A 79 -8.06 -8.83 -6.38
CA LEU A 79 -7.03 -9.16 -7.38
C LEU A 79 -7.64 -9.58 -8.72
N LYS A 80 -8.78 -10.27 -8.69
CA LYS A 80 -9.41 -10.76 -9.89
C LYS A 80 -10.17 -9.67 -10.62
N LYS A 81 -10.98 -8.91 -9.89
CA LYS A 81 -11.79 -7.83 -10.46
C LYS A 81 -11.02 -6.55 -10.65
N GLN A 82 -9.86 -6.42 -10.01
CA GLN A 82 -9.05 -5.20 -10.00
C GLN A 82 -9.86 -3.98 -9.57
N LYS A 83 -10.49 -4.12 -8.42
CA LYS A 83 -11.31 -3.07 -7.82
C LYS A 83 -10.92 -2.82 -6.38
N ILE A 84 -11.05 -1.57 -5.98
CA ILE A 84 -10.81 -1.14 -4.60
C ILE A 84 -12.15 -0.99 -3.89
N LYS A 85 -12.24 -1.53 -2.69
CA LYS A 85 -13.36 -1.31 -1.79
C LYS A 85 -12.84 -0.63 -0.54
N LEU A 86 -13.38 0.53 -0.21
CA LEU A 86 -13.02 1.25 1.01
C LEU A 86 -13.80 0.64 2.17
N LEU A 87 -13.08 0.22 3.20
CA LEU A 87 -13.66 -0.41 4.38
C LEU A 87 -13.84 0.57 5.52
N ASP A 88 -12.85 1.44 5.72
CA ASP A 88 -12.86 2.43 6.78
C ASP A 88 -12.16 3.67 6.30
N VAL A 89 -12.74 4.82 6.57
CA VAL A 89 -12.19 6.11 6.15
C VAL A 89 -12.39 7.09 7.30
N LEU A 90 -11.34 7.84 7.63
CA LEU A 90 -11.45 8.90 8.63
C LEU A 90 -12.64 9.81 8.32
N PRO A 91 -13.44 10.22 9.33
CA PRO A 91 -14.62 11.04 9.07
C PRO A 91 -14.35 12.29 8.25
N MET A 92 -13.21 12.94 8.46
CA MET A 92 -12.85 14.15 7.69
C MET A 92 -12.60 13.85 6.22
N LEU A 93 -12.26 12.61 5.87
CA LEU A 93 -12.05 12.17 4.50
C LEU A 93 -13.26 11.44 3.93
N ASP A 94 -14.27 11.16 4.76
CA ASP A 94 -15.41 10.34 4.36
C ASP A 94 -16.48 11.18 3.67
N LYS A 95 -16.12 11.68 2.49
CA LYS A 95 -17.00 12.43 1.61
C LYS A 95 -17.03 11.73 0.25
N TRP A 96 -18.18 11.71 -0.40
CA TRP A 96 -18.37 10.93 -1.62
C TRP A 96 -17.34 11.27 -2.71
N TYR A 97 -16.99 12.55 -2.85
CA TYR A 97 -16.02 12.95 -3.87
C TYR A 97 -14.58 12.57 -3.50
N ILE A 98 -14.27 12.56 -2.22
CA ILE A 98 -12.96 12.10 -1.74
C ILE A 98 -12.86 10.58 -1.89
N ARG A 99 -13.90 9.85 -1.50
CA ARG A 99 -13.92 8.40 -1.65
C ARG A 99 -13.74 7.98 -3.11
N LYS A 100 -14.35 8.71 -4.02
CA LYS A 100 -14.23 8.45 -5.46
C LYS A 100 -12.78 8.60 -5.93
N VAL A 101 -12.11 9.67 -5.51
CA VAL A 101 -10.71 9.91 -5.86
C VAL A 101 -9.80 8.85 -5.24
N LEU A 102 -10.02 8.55 -3.96
CA LEU A 102 -9.22 7.54 -3.25
C LEU A 102 -9.32 6.17 -3.89
N LYS A 103 -10.50 5.73 -4.26
CA LYS A 103 -10.69 4.42 -4.91
C LYS A 103 -9.87 4.32 -6.19
N LYS A 104 -9.93 5.36 -7.00
CA LYS A 104 -9.22 5.39 -8.27
C LYS A 104 -7.71 5.45 -8.06
N ASP A 105 -7.27 6.33 -7.18
CA ASP A 105 -5.84 6.51 -6.92
C ASP A 105 -5.23 5.27 -6.27
N LEU A 106 -5.95 4.64 -5.34
CA LEU A 106 -5.47 3.41 -4.72
C LEU A 106 -5.36 2.27 -5.73
N LEU A 107 -6.27 2.19 -6.68
CA LEU A 107 -6.19 1.18 -7.72
C LEU A 107 -4.92 1.38 -8.55
N TYR A 108 -4.65 2.60 -8.98
CA TYR A 108 -3.44 2.90 -9.74
C TYR A 108 -2.17 2.69 -8.92
N MET A 109 -2.23 3.01 -7.62
CA MET A 109 -1.08 2.79 -6.74
C MET A 109 -0.82 1.30 -6.55
N MET A 110 -1.86 0.47 -6.39
CA MET A 110 -1.70 -0.97 -6.29
C MET A 110 -1.11 -1.54 -7.58
N ASN A 111 -1.58 -1.06 -8.72
CA ASN A 111 -1.04 -1.47 -10.02
C ASN A 111 0.43 -1.08 -10.15
N ALA A 112 0.80 0.09 -9.68
CA ALA A 112 2.20 0.55 -9.70
C ALA A 112 3.07 -0.36 -8.83
N LEU A 113 2.62 -0.68 -7.62
CA LEU A 113 3.36 -1.58 -6.74
C LEU A 113 3.54 -2.97 -7.34
N GLU A 114 2.52 -3.47 -8.03
CA GLU A 114 2.62 -4.76 -8.72
C GLU A 114 3.70 -4.74 -9.80
N ARG A 115 3.96 -3.60 -10.40
CA ARG A 115 5.03 -3.42 -11.37
C ARG A 115 6.39 -3.11 -10.74
N GLY A 116 6.46 -3.05 -9.41
CA GLY A 116 7.68 -2.70 -8.70
C GLY A 116 7.93 -1.20 -8.58
N GLU A 117 6.94 -0.38 -8.88
CA GLU A 117 7.04 1.07 -8.77
C GLU A 117 6.54 1.54 -7.42
N SER A 118 7.22 2.53 -6.84
CA SER A 118 6.89 3.03 -5.50
C SER A 118 6.07 4.30 -5.51
N THR A 119 5.77 4.85 -6.68
CA THR A 119 5.15 6.16 -6.80
C THR A 119 4.02 6.13 -7.83
N TYR A 120 2.92 6.77 -7.49
CA TYR A 120 1.85 7.09 -8.42
C TYR A 120 1.48 8.56 -8.26
N ARG A 121 1.36 9.28 -9.38
CA ARG A 121 0.96 10.67 -9.35
C ARG A 121 -0.38 10.87 -10.05
N ASN A 122 -1.32 11.48 -9.35
CA ASN A 122 -2.57 11.97 -9.91
C ASN A 122 -2.31 13.39 -10.41
N GLU A 123 -2.01 13.52 -11.69
CA GLU A 123 -1.64 14.81 -12.31
C GLU A 123 -2.77 15.82 -12.21
N ARG A 124 -3.99 15.36 -12.38
CA ARG A 124 -5.15 16.23 -12.39
C ARG A 124 -5.38 16.91 -11.05
N ARG A 125 -5.14 16.18 -9.97
CA ARG A 125 -5.37 16.66 -8.61
C ARG A 125 -4.10 17.11 -7.91
N HIS A 126 -2.95 16.94 -8.55
CA HIS A 126 -1.65 17.25 -7.97
C HIS A 126 -1.40 16.51 -6.66
N ILE A 127 -1.71 15.22 -6.66
CA ILE A 127 -1.48 14.34 -5.51
C ILE A 127 -0.47 13.29 -5.92
N THR A 128 0.60 13.15 -5.14
CA THR A 128 1.61 12.14 -5.39
C THR A 128 1.67 11.17 -4.22
N TYR A 129 1.58 9.88 -4.51
CA TYR A 129 1.61 8.82 -3.52
C TYR A 129 2.94 8.12 -3.58
N HIS A 130 3.60 7.98 -2.44
CA HIS A 130 4.85 7.23 -2.32
C HIS A 130 4.65 6.11 -1.30
N LEU A 131 4.92 4.88 -1.72
CA LEU A 131 4.93 3.74 -0.81
C LEU A 131 6.27 3.05 -0.97
N ASN A 132 7.15 3.26 0.00
CA ASN A 132 8.49 2.69 -0.01
C ASN A 132 8.57 1.58 1.03
N GLU A 133 8.94 0.39 0.60
CA GLU A 133 9.05 -0.75 1.50
C GLU A 133 10.08 -0.47 2.59
N GLU A 134 9.69 -0.78 3.83
CA GLU A 134 10.59 -0.64 4.98
C GLU A 134 11.55 -1.80 5.11
#